data_e90b5bf72d5f4e345a80b5c95864b4cd
#
_entry.id   e90b5bf72d5f4e345a80b5c95864b4cd
#
_cell.length_a   1.000
_cell.length_b   1.000
_cell.length_c   1.000
_cell.angle_alpha   90.00
_cell.angle_beta   90.00
_cell.angle_gamma   90.00
#
_symmetry.space_group_name_H-M   'P 1'
#
loop_
_entity.id
_entity.type
_entity.pdbx_description
1 polymer ?
#
loop_
_entity_poly.entity_id
_entity_poly.type
_entity_poly.pdbx_seq_one_letter_code
_entity_poly.pdbx_strand_id
1 'polypeptide(L)'
;EGFQNIFLRKGFSVYLVDQPRRGRAGRSSVSATINPIPDEQYLFNFFRIGFYPDYFDGVQFKRDEETFNQYYRQVTPNIGNFDEEVISDAMSELFNKVGEGILVAHSQGGGPAFFTAIKNDKVKSLVLYEPGGCTFPFPAGEMPSASDITMPAYLPIKEISLDDFNKLAKIPIVLYFGDFIPKEHSENPFLEEWRLRIELMKVWEETLKKHGGDVEIVMLPEVGIHGNTHFPFSDLNNLEVADLLYKYLEDKKLN
;
A
#
# COMPACT_ATOMS: atom_id res chain seq x y z
N GLU A 1 -13.34 14.57 -2.94
CA GLU A 1 -12.44 14.72 -4.07
C GLU A 1 -11.27 13.74 -3.94
N GLY A 2 -10.92 13.03 -5.02
CA GLY A 2 -9.83 12.04 -4.99
C GLY A 2 -8.44 12.66 -5.18
N PHE A 3 -7.40 11.91 -4.80
CA PHE A 3 -5.99 12.32 -4.92
C PHE A 3 -5.60 12.78 -6.32
N GLN A 4 -6.11 12.11 -7.37
CA GLN A 4 -5.80 12.49 -8.76
C GLN A 4 -6.15 13.95 -9.06
N ASN A 5 -7.29 14.44 -8.59
CA ASN A 5 -7.70 15.84 -8.82
C ASN A 5 -6.89 16.81 -7.96
N ILE A 6 -6.56 16.41 -6.73
CA ILE A 6 -5.74 17.22 -5.82
C ILE A 6 -4.35 17.43 -6.42
N PHE A 7 -3.70 16.34 -6.86
CA PHE A 7 -2.34 16.42 -7.41
C PHE A 7 -2.28 17.06 -8.80
N LEU A 8 -3.32 16.89 -9.64
CA LEU A 8 -3.45 17.65 -10.89
C LEU A 8 -3.46 19.16 -10.64
N ARG A 9 -4.19 19.64 -9.60
CA ARG A 9 -4.17 21.08 -9.23
C ARG A 9 -2.85 21.53 -8.63
N LYS A 10 -2.10 20.62 -8.01
CA LYS A 10 -0.74 20.88 -7.53
C LYS A 10 0.32 20.86 -8.65
N GLY A 11 -0.09 20.63 -9.91
CA GLY A 11 0.77 20.70 -11.08
C GLY A 11 1.37 19.36 -11.54
N PHE A 12 1.04 18.25 -10.90
CA PHE A 12 1.53 16.93 -11.31
C PHE A 12 0.72 16.37 -12.49
N SER A 13 1.39 15.68 -13.40
CA SER A 13 0.72 14.75 -14.32
C SER A 13 0.36 13.47 -13.57
N VAL A 14 -0.89 13.02 -13.68
CA VAL A 14 -1.39 11.87 -12.93
C VAL A 14 -1.88 10.77 -13.87
N TYR A 15 -1.37 9.56 -13.66
CA TYR A 15 -1.77 8.35 -14.37
C TYR A 15 -2.44 7.39 -13.39
N LEU A 16 -3.71 7.05 -13.63
CA LEU A 16 -4.43 6.02 -12.87
C LEU A 16 -4.33 4.71 -13.63
N VAL A 17 -3.87 3.68 -12.94
CA VAL A 17 -3.58 2.38 -13.53
C VAL A 17 -4.39 1.28 -12.85
N ASP A 18 -5.14 0.53 -13.65
CA ASP A 18 -5.69 -0.75 -13.23
C ASP A 18 -4.66 -1.86 -13.49
N GLN A 19 -4.42 -2.68 -12.48
CA GLN A 19 -3.50 -3.81 -12.61
C GLN A 19 -3.99 -4.81 -13.67
N PRO A 20 -3.10 -5.49 -14.41
CA PRO A 20 -3.47 -6.61 -15.24
C PRO A 20 -4.40 -7.59 -14.52
N ARG A 21 -5.47 -8.02 -15.18
CA ARG A 21 -6.52 -8.91 -14.63
C ARG A 21 -7.40 -8.29 -13.55
N ARG A 22 -7.41 -6.95 -13.41
CA ARG A 22 -8.26 -6.26 -12.44
C ARG A 22 -8.89 -5.00 -13.04
N GLY A 23 -10.08 -4.63 -12.58
CA GLY A 23 -10.78 -3.43 -13.01
C GLY A 23 -10.98 -3.35 -14.52
N ARG A 24 -10.59 -2.25 -15.14
CA ARG A 24 -10.68 -2.04 -16.60
C ARG A 24 -9.69 -2.90 -17.39
N ALA A 25 -8.63 -3.38 -16.75
CA ALA A 25 -7.69 -4.35 -17.31
C ALA A 25 -8.09 -5.81 -17.01
N GLY A 26 -9.33 -6.05 -16.64
CA GLY A 26 -9.84 -7.35 -16.22
C GLY A 26 -10.00 -8.38 -17.34
N ARG A 27 -10.00 -7.99 -18.62
CA ARG A 27 -10.05 -8.95 -19.72
C ARG A 27 -8.77 -9.79 -19.76
N SER A 28 -8.90 -11.06 -19.35
CA SER A 28 -7.77 -12.00 -19.30
C SER A 28 -7.75 -12.91 -20.53
N SER A 29 -6.55 -13.28 -20.99
CA SER A 29 -6.34 -14.33 -21.99
C SER A 29 -6.32 -15.75 -21.38
N VAL A 30 -6.32 -15.85 -20.04
CA VAL A 30 -6.41 -17.11 -19.31
C VAL A 30 -7.81 -17.32 -18.75
N SER A 31 -8.27 -18.57 -18.74
CA SER A 31 -9.55 -18.92 -18.14
C SER A 31 -9.52 -18.69 -16.64
N ALA A 32 -10.57 -18.07 -16.11
CA ALA A 32 -10.75 -17.85 -14.68
C ALA A 32 -12.23 -17.92 -14.31
N THR A 33 -12.52 -18.41 -13.12
CA THR A 33 -13.86 -18.38 -12.52
C THR A 33 -13.81 -17.42 -11.33
N ILE A 34 -14.74 -16.47 -11.28
CA ILE A 34 -14.93 -15.58 -10.15
C ILE A 34 -16.06 -16.17 -9.32
N ASN A 35 -15.74 -16.59 -8.11
CA ASN A 35 -16.75 -17.03 -7.16
C ASN A 35 -17.13 -15.85 -6.25
N PRO A 36 -18.41 -15.67 -5.92
CA PRO A 36 -18.81 -14.68 -4.93
C PRO A 36 -18.26 -15.08 -3.56
N ILE A 37 -17.69 -14.12 -2.85
CA ILE A 37 -17.18 -14.28 -1.49
C ILE A 37 -17.92 -13.27 -0.63
N PRO A 38 -18.70 -13.71 0.39
CA PRO A 38 -19.40 -12.81 1.30
C PRO A 38 -18.41 -12.29 2.36
N ASP A 39 -17.57 -11.36 1.98
CA ASP A 39 -16.47 -10.85 2.79
C ASP A 39 -16.69 -9.41 3.33
N GLU A 40 -17.89 -8.84 3.17
CA GLU A 40 -18.17 -7.47 3.55
C GLU A 40 -17.88 -7.19 5.03
N GLN A 41 -18.31 -8.09 5.93
CA GLN A 41 -18.05 -7.93 7.38
C GLN A 41 -16.57 -8.10 7.70
N TYR A 42 -15.91 -9.06 7.02
CA TYR A 42 -14.47 -9.25 7.14
C TYR A 42 -13.71 -8.00 6.71
N LEU A 43 -14.02 -7.45 5.54
CA LEU A 43 -13.36 -6.26 5.00
C LEU A 43 -13.63 -5.02 5.87
N PHE A 44 -14.85 -4.88 6.42
CA PHE A 44 -15.18 -3.79 7.35
C PHE A 44 -14.24 -3.79 8.56
N ASN A 45 -14.04 -4.96 9.17
CA ASN A 45 -13.19 -5.13 10.35
C ASN A 45 -11.70 -5.01 9.98
N PHE A 46 -11.27 -5.73 8.94
CA PHE A 46 -9.88 -5.78 8.52
C PHE A 46 -9.36 -4.43 8.03
N PHE A 47 -10.21 -3.64 7.38
CA PHE A 47 -9.85 -2.30 6.91
C PHE A 47 -10.06 -1.21 7.97
N ARG A 48 -10.35 -1.61 9.20
CA ARG A 48 -10.41 -0.73 10.37
C ARG A 48 -11.45 0.39 10.24
N ILE A 49 -12.58 0.09 9.60
CA ILE A 49 -13.76 0.97 9.62
C ILE A 49 -14.44 0.88 10.99
N GLY A 50 -14.40 -0.31 11.60
CA GLY A 50 -14.97 -0.62 12.89
C GLY A 50 -14.99 -2.11 13.16
N PHE A 51 -15.83 -2.55 14.07
CA PHE A 51 -16.22 -3.95 14.25
C PHE A 51 -17.69 -4.09 13.87
N TYR A 52 -17.94 -4.65 12.70
CA TYR A 52 -19.29 -4.69 12.12
C TYR A 52 -20.36 -5.15 13.12
N PRO A 53 -21.49 -4.42 13.26
CA PRO A 53 -21.86 -3.22 12.46
C PRO A 53 -21.39 -1.87 13.05
N ASP A 54 -20.60 -1.87 14.10
CA ASP A 54 -20.24 -0.68 14.87
C ASP A 54 -18.97 -0.03 14.30
N TYR A 55 -19.04 1.27 14.03
CA TYR A 55 -17.91 2.06 13.54
C TYR A 55 -16.98 2.47 14.69
N PHE A 56 -15.68 2.57 14.43
CA PHE A 56 -14.77 3.15 15.40
C PHE A 56 -15.09 4.63 15.67
N ASP A 57 -14.88 5.06 16.91
CA ASP A 57 -15.03 6.47 17.24
C ASP A 57 -13.99 7.31 16.52
N GLY A 58 -14.45 8.42 15.91
CA GLY A 58 -13.58 9.32 15.15
C GLY A 58 -13.16 8.79 13.78
N VAL A 59 -13.63 7.62 13.33
CA VAL A 59 -13.29 7.10 12.01
C VAL A 59 -13.68 8.09 10.91
N GLN A 60 -12.78 8.32 9.98
CA GLN A 60 -12.96 9.24 8.85
C GLN A 60 -13.72 8.58 7.68
N PHE A 61 -14.63 7.70 7.99
CA PHE A 61 -15.56 7.07 7.07
C PHE A 61 -16.98 7.52 7.38
N LYS A 62 -17.72 7.96 6.37
CA LYS A 62 -19.07 8.48 6.59
C LYS A 62 -20.03 7.35 6.99
N ARG A 63 -20.71 7.51 8.13
CA ARG A 63 -21.55 6.48 8.76
C ARG A 63 -22.97 6.47 8.20
N ASP A 64 -23.13 6.28 6.89
CA ASP A 64 -24.46 6.15 6.26
C ASP A 64 -24.51 4.98 5.27
N GLU A 65 -25.70 4.50 5.01
CA GLU A 65 -25.95 3.36 4.15
C GLU A 65 -25.47 3.59 2.70
N GLU A 66 -25.61 4.80 2.16
CA GLU A 66 -25.18 5.08 0.80
C GLU A 66 -23.67 5.02 0.66
N THR A 67 -22.91 5.59 1.58
CA THR A 67 -21.44 5.52 1.61
C THR A 67 -20.97 4.07 1.74
N PHE A 68 -21.60 3.30 2.64
CA PHE A 68 -21.32 1.88 2.81
C PHE A 68 -21.56 1.10 1.51
N ASN A 69 -22.71 1.30 0.87
CA ASN A 69 -23.04 0.65 -0.39
C ASN A 69 -22.09 1.06 -1.52
N GLN A 70 -21.72 2.35 -1.63
CA GLN A 70 -20.76 2.82 -2.63
C GLN A 70 -19.38 2.22 -2.42
N TYR A 71 -18.95 2.11 -1.18
CA TYR A 71 -17.67 1.49 -0.85
C TYR A 71 -17.60 0.04 -1.35
N TYR A 72 -18.62 -0.79 -1.06
CA TYR A 72 -18.63 -2.18 -1.51
C TYR A 72 -18.84 -2.36 -3.01
N ARG A 73 -19.56 -1.47 -3.68
CA ARG A 73 -19.72 -1.52 -5.15
C ARG A 73 -18.41 -1.36 -5.92
N GLN A 74 -17.40 -0.75 -5.33
CA GLN A 74 -16.10 -0.59 -5.98
C GLN A 74 -15.11 -1.74 -5.70
N VAL A 75 -15.42 -2.65 -4.78
CA VAL A 75 -14.59 -3.83 -4.53
C VAL A 75 -14.55 -4.69 -5.78
N THR A 76 -13.37 -4.82 -6.37
CA THR A 76 -13.18 -5.47 -7.66
C THR A 76 -12.34 -6.73 -7.50
N PRO A 77 -12.81 -7.89 -7.93
CA PRO A 77 -12.06 -9.14 -7.86
C PRO A 77 -10.87 -9.15 -8.83
N ASN A 78 -9.86 -9.95 -8.52
CA ASN A 78 -8.87 -10.35 -9.50
C ASN A 78 -9.46 -11.42 -10.44
N ILE A 79 -9.22 -11.30 -11.73
CA ILE A 79 -9.59 -12.31 -12.72
C ILE A 79 -8.39 -13.24 -12.92
N GLY A 80 -8.39 -14.36 -12.21
CA GLY A 80 -7.28 -15.30 -12.14
C GLY A 80 -6.30 -14.98 -10.98
N ASN A 81 -5.16 -15.64 -11.00
CA ASN A 81 -4.15 -15.50 -9.94
C ASN A 81 -3.53 -14.10 -9.96
N PHE A 82 -3.25 -13.60 -8.77
CA PHE A 82 -2.41 -12.42 -8.59
C PHE A 82 -0.97 -12.76 -8.99
N ASP A 83 -0.40 -11.96 -9.88
CA ASP A 83 0.90 -12.23 -10.52
C ASP A 83 1.76 -10.96 -10.46
N GLU A 84 2.57 -10.87 -9.42
CA GLU A 84 3.43 -9.69 -9.17
C GLU A 84 4.42 -9.44 -10.31
N GLU A 85 4.89 -10.51 -10.98
CA GLU A 85 5.83 -10.40 -12.08
C GLU A 85 5.18 -9.71 -13.28
N VAL A 86 4.01 -10.20 -13.70
CA VAL A 86 3.24 -9.61 -14.82
C VAL A 86 2.84 -8.17 -14.51
N ILE A 87 2.45 -7.87 -13.27
CA ILE A 87 2.05 -6.52 -12.88
C ILE A 87 3.25 -5.57 -12.89
N SER A 88 4.37 -5.98 -12.31
CA SER A 88 5.57 -5.16 -12.26
C SER A 88 6.21 -4.93 -13.64
N ASP A 89 6.14 -5.93 -14.54
CA ASP A 89 6.56 -5.77 -15.94
C ASP A 89 5.69 -4.75 -16.67
N ALA A 90 4.36 -4.86 -16.54
CA ALA A 90 3.44 -3.91 -17.16
C ALA A 90 3.65 -2.48 -16.64
N MET A 91 3.89 -2.32 -15.34
CA MET A 91 4.21 -1.02 -14.74
C MET A 91 5.56 -0.49 -15.21
N SER A 92 6.57 -1.33 -15.30
CA SER A 92 7.89 -0.96 -15.88
C SER A 92 7.74 -0.45 -17.32
N GLU A 93 6.95 -1.13 -18.14
CA GLU A 93 6.67 -0.67 -19.52
C GLU A 93 5.88 0.64 -19.56
N LEU A 94 5.00 0.89 -18.58
CA LEU A 94 4.34 2.20 -18.46
C LEU A 94 5.38 3.29 -18.20
N PHE A 95 6.30 3.12 -17.25
CA PHE A 95 7.38 4.08 -16.99
C PHE A 95 8.29 4.29 -18.21
N ASN A 96 8.50 3.25 -19.04
CA ASN A 96 9.21 3.40 -20.29
C ASN A 96 8.51 4.37 -21.26
N LYS A 97 7.19 4.40 -21.25
CA LYS A 97 6.37 5.29 -22.11
C LYS A 97 6.20 6.70 -21.55
N VAL A 98 5.96 6.82 -20.23
CA VAL A 98 5.61 8.12 -19.64
C VAL A 98 6.82 8.89 -19.13
N GLY A 99 7.95 8.23 -18.92
CA GLY A 99 9.15 8.83 -18.39
C GLY A 99 9.31 8.65 -16.88
N GLU A 100 10.13 9.50 -16.27
CA GLU A 100 10.40 9.49 -14.83
C GLU A 100 9.16 9.90 -14.03
N GLY A 101 8.99 9.29 -12.87
CA GLY A 101 7.85 9.60 -12.02
C GLY A 101 7.87 8.94 -10.64
N ILE A 102 6.86 9.28 -9.86
CA ILE A 102 6.61 8.75 -8.51
C ILE A 102 5.59 7.63 -8.63
N LEU A 103 5.89 6.48 -8.07
CA LEU A 103 4.95 5.36 -8.01
C LEU A 103 4.22 5.37 -6.68
N VAL A 104 2.92 5.69 -6.73
CA VAL A 104 2.02 5.61 -5.57
C VAL A 104 1.24 4.31 -5.65
N ALA A 105 1.33 3.49 -4.61
CA ALA A 105 0.62 2.22 -4.54
C ALA A 105 -0.12 2.05 -3.21
N HIS A 106 -1.12 1.19 -3.21
CA HIS A 106 -1.93 0.89 -2.04
C HIS A 106 -2.06 -0.61 -1.83
N SER A 107 -2.00 -1.04 -0.58
CA SER A 107 -2.33 -2.38 -0.12
C SER A 107 -1.59 -3.46 -0.94
N GLN A 108 -2.30 -4.37 -1.59
CA GLN A 108 -1.76 -5.44 -2.45
C GLN A 108 -0.81 -4.90 -3.55
N GLY A 109 -0.99 -3.65 -3.98
CA GLY A 109 -0.14 -3.01 -4.98
C GLY A 109 1.30 -2.73 -4.52
N GLY A 110 1.60 -2.83 -3.23
CA GLY A 110 2.93 -2.56 -2.68
C GLY A 110 4.01 -3.51 -3.20
N GLY A 111 3.73 -4.82 -3.29
CA GLY A 111 4.67 -5.80 -3.84
C GLY A 111 5.07 -5.49 -5.29
N PRO A 112 4.11 -5.40 -6.22
CA PRO A 112 4.41 -4.97 -7.58
C PRO A 112 5.13 -3.62 -7.66
N ALA A 113 4.89 -2.68 -6.74
CA ALA A 113 5.58 -1.40 -6.74
C ALA A 113 7.07 -1.56 -6.41
N PHE A 114 7.45 -2.37 -5.42
CA PHE A 114 8.85 -2.68 -5.14
C PHE A 114 9.54 -3.29 -6.36
N PHE A 115 8.93 -4.33 -6.96
CA PHE A 115 9.51 -5.00 -8.13
C PHE A 115 9.54 -4.10 -9.37
N THR A 116 8.60 -3.17 -9.53
CA THR A 116 8.66 -2.16 -10.59
C THR A 116 9.87 -1.24 -10.42
N ALA A 117 10.12 -0.75 -9.20
CA ALA A 117 11.27 0.10 -8.91
C ALA A 117 12.62 -0.63 -9.08
N ILE A 118 12.65 -1.92 -8.77
CA ILE A 118 13.83 -2.77 -9.04
C ILE A 118 14.09 -2.91 -10.55
N LYS A 119 13.04 -3.00 -11.36
CA LYS A 119 13.11 -3.22 -12.81
C LYS A 119 13.33 -1.95 -13.62
N ASN A 120 13.02 -0.76 -13.07
CA ASN A 120 12.99 0.47 -13.84
C ASN A 120 13.49 1.69 -13.04
N ASP A 121 14.60 2.26 -13.47
CA ASP A 121 15.28 3.42 -12.86
C ASP A 121 14.54 4.76 -13.05
N LYS A 122 13.48 4.79 -13.86
CA LYS A 122 12.58 5.93 -14.01
C LYS A 122 11.62 6.10 -12.84
N VAL A 123 11.48 5.10 -11.96
CA VAL A 123 10.79 5.24 -10.68
C VAL A 123 11.70 6.04 -9.75
N LYS A 124 11.30 7.26 -9.42
CA LYS A 124 12.11 8.19 -8.62
C LYS A 124 11.75 8.20 -7.13
N SER A 125 10.61 7.67 -6.78
CA SER A 125 10.18 7.45 -5.40
C SER A 125 9.08 6.41 -5.33
N LEU A 126 9.01 5.70 -4.21
CA LEU A 126 7.86 4.87 -3.86
C LEU A 126 7.07 5.52 -2.71
N VAL A 127 5.78 5.67 -2.92
CA VAL A 127 4.82 6.09 -1.90
C VAL A 127 3.82 4.97 -1.71
N LEU A 128 3.86 4.34 -0.56
CA LEU A 128 3.03 3.16 -0.27
C LEU A 128 2.02 3.48 0.82
N TYR A 129 0.75 3.43 0.48
CA TYR A 129 -0.33 3.53 1.45
C TYR A 129 -0.73 2.14 1.92
N GLU A 130 -0.61 1.89 3.23
CA GLU A 130 -1.10 0.66 3.85
C GLU A 130 -0.63 -0.62 3.12
N PRO A 131 0.66 -0.77 2.76
CA PRO A 131 1.10 -1.95 2.02
C PRO A 131 0.84 -3.21 2.83
N GLY A 132 -0.14 -3.98 2.40
CA GLY A 132 -0.61 -5.18 3.08
C GLY A 132 -1.07 -6.24 2.09
N GLY A 133 -0.80 -7.52 2.39
CA GLY A 133 -1.06 -8.60 1.43
C GLY A 133 -0.15 -8.55 0.21
N CYS A 134 1.02 -7.95 0.33
CA CYS A 134 2.02 -7.82 -0.73
C CYS A 134 3.37 -8.39 -0.30
N THR A 135 4.20 -8.75 -1.26
CA THR A 135 5.53 -9.32 -1.00
C THR A 135 6.54 -8.23 -0.64
N PHE A 136 7.20 -8.38 0.50
CA PHE A 136 8.33 -7.54 0.90
C PHE A 136 9.65 -8.20 0.48
N PRO A 137 10.49 -7.50 -0.31
CA PRO A 137 11.80 -8.01 -0.72
C PRO A 137 12.83 -7.82 0.38
N PHE A 138 13.61 -8.85 0.68
CA PHE A 138 14.78 -8.79 1.58
C PHE A 138 16.03 -9.22 0.83
N PRO A 139 17.21 -8.69 1.18
CA PRO A 139 18.44 -9.10 0.54
C PRO A 139 18.83 -10.53 0.96
N ALA A 140 19.52 -11.23 0.08
CA ALA A 140 20.00 -12.59 0.32
C ALA A 140 20.78 -12.69 1.64
N GLY A 141 20.37 -13.62 2.50
CA GLY A 141 20.96 -13.88 3.81
C GLY A 141 20.52 -12.92 4.94
N GLU A 142 19.59 -11.99 4.69
CA GLU A 142 19.08 -11.04 5.70
C GLU A 142 17.56 -11.13 5.88
N MET A 143 16.95 -12.25 5.47
CA MET A 143 15.52 -12.45 5.74
C MET A 143 15.27 -12.65 7.22
N PRO A 144 14.24 -11.99 7.81
CA PRO A 144 13.88 -12.22 9.20
C PRO A 144 13.41 -13.67 9.39
N SER A 145 13.78 -14.26 10.51
CA SER A 145 13.34 -15.60 10.89
C SER A 145 12.12 -15.55 11.81
N ALA A 146 11.42 -16.68 11.96
CA ALA A 146 10.31 -16.79 12.90
C ALA A 146 10.73 -16.65 14.37
N SER A 147 12.04 -16.69 14.67
CA SER A 147 12.60 -16.39 15.99
C SER A 147 12.78 -14.91 16.23
N ASP A 148 12.87 -14.10 15.18
CA ASP A 148 13.12 -12.66 15.26
C ASP A 148 11.83 -11.87 15.40
N ILE A 149 10.80 -12.29 14.65
CA ILE A 149 9.47 -11.66 14.66
C ILE A 149 8.36 -12.71 14.50
N THR A 150 7.17 -12.39 15.00
CA THR A 150 5.97 -13.13 14.65
C THR A 150 5.53 -12.73 13.24
N MET A 151 5.53 -13.67 12.31
CA MET A 151 5.18 -13.40 10.92
C MET A 151 3.67 -13.17 10.75
N PRO A 152 3.25 -12.08 10.10
CA PRO A 152 1.87 -11.88 9.72
C PRO A 152 1.40 -12.98 8.76
N ALA A 153 0.15 -13.45 8.90
CA ALA A 153 -0.37 -14.60 8.14
C ALA A 153 -0.37 -14.38 6.62
N TYR A 154 -0.55 -13.15 6.17
CA TYR A 154 -0.75 -12.81 4.75
C TYR A 154 0.23 -11.73 4.24
N LEU A 155 1.39 -11.64 4.83
CA LEU A 155 2.44 -10.75 4.36
C LEU A 155 3.68 -11.56 3.96
N PRO A 156 3.76 -12.01 2.71
CA PRO A 156 4.89 -12.81 2.25
C PRO A 156 6.17 -11.96 2.20
N ILE A 157 7.28 -12.62 2.46
CA ILE A 157 8.63 -12.08 2.25
C ILE A 157 9.31 -12.87 1.13
N LYS A 158 10.18 -12.21 0.38
CA LYS A 158 10.93 -12.82 -0.73
C LYS A 158 12.38 -12.41 -0.67
N GLU A 159 13.25 -13.39 -0.69
CA GLU A 159 14.68 -13.15 -0.86
C GLU A 159 14.98 -12.70 -2.29
N ILE A 160 15.77 -11.65 -2.43
CA ILE A 160 16.25 -11.12 -3.70
C ILE A 160 17.77 -10.91 -3.65
N SER A 161 18.38 -10.68 -4.81
CA SER A 161 19.80 -10.33 -4.86
C SER A 161 20.08 -9.02 -4.11
N LEU A 162 21.28 -8.90 -3.52
CA LEU A 162 21.70 -7.65 -2.89
C LEU A 162 21.75 -6.49 -3.89
N ASP A 163 22.12 -6.77 -5.13
CA ASP A 163 22.16 -5.75 -6.19
C ASP A 163 20.76 -5.20 -6.49
N ASP A 164 19.74 -6.05 -6.50
CA ASP A 164 18.35 -5.62 -6.69
C ASP A 164 17.82 -4.87 -5.47
N PHE A 165 18.15 -5.34 -4.27
CA PHE A 165 17.76 -4.65 -3.04
C PHE A 165 18.40 -3.24 -2.97
N ASN A 166 19.65 -3.09 -3.38
CA ASN A 166 20.34 -1.81 -3.43
C ASN A 166 19.76 -0.83 -4.45
N LYS A 167 18.94 -1.27 -5.41
CA LYS A 167 18.19 -0.35 -6.28
C LYS A 167 17.11 0.39 -5.50
N LEU A 168 16.44 -0.28 -4.54
CA LEU A 168 15.49 0.37 -3.65
C LEU A 168 16.16 1.40 -2.73
N ALA A 169 17.40 1.13 -2.30
CA ALA A 169 18.15 2.07 -1.47
C ALA A 169 18.53 3.38 -2.18
N LYS A 170 18.40 3.45 -3.51
CA LYS A 170 18.75 4.65 -4.31
C LYS A 170 17.63 5.68 -4.45
N ILE A 171 16.42 5.34 -4.04
CA ILE A 171 15.25 6.20 -4.16
C ILE A 171 14.59 6.43 -2.80
N PRO A 172 14.01 7.60 -2.55
CA PRO A 172 13.26 7.82 -1.33
C PRO A 172 11.96 6.99 -1.32
N ILE A 173 11.66 6.38 -0.17
CA ILE A 173 10.50 5.52 0.02
C ILE A 173 9.75 5.96 1.27
N VAL A 174 8.43 6.09 1.18
CA VAL A 174 7.58 6.35 2.35
C VAL A 174 6.41 5.37 2.40
N LEU A 175 6.14 4.86 3.61
CA LEU A 175 5.02 3.98 3.91
C LEU A 175 4.08 4.71 4.88
N TYR A 176 2.87 5.01 4.45
CA TYR A 176 1.84 5.66 5.28
C TYR A 176 0.85 4.63 5.83
N PHE A 177 0.55 4.74 7.13
CA PHE A 177 -0.44 3.90 7.79
C PHE A 177 -1.47 4.75 8.52
N GLY A 178 -2.73 4.35 8.43
CA GLY A 178 -3.86 4.97 9.09
C GLY A 178 -3.91 4.73 10.59
N ASP A 179 -5.08 4.96 11.15
CA ASP A 179 -5.35 4.84 12.58
C ASP A 179 -5.83 3.43 12.98
N PHE A 180 -6.12 3.26 14.26
CA PHE A 180 -6.66 2.03 14.87
C PHE A 180 -5.73 0.81 14.77
N ILE A 181 -4.43 1.00 14.58
CA ILE A 181 -3.43 -0.06 14.67
C ILE A 181 -2.82 -0.06 16.06
N PRO A 182 -2.98 -1.12 16.86
CA PRO A 182 -2.47 -1.16 18.22
C PRO A 182 -0.93 -1.21 18.24
N LYS A 183 -0.33 -0.59 19.25
CA LYS A 183 1.11 -0.67 19.51
C LYS A 183 1.50 -1.94 20.27
N GLU A 184 0.57 -2.44 21.09
CA GLU A 184 0.74 -3.64 21.92
C GLU A 184 -0.12 -4.79 21.39
N HIS A 185 0.15 -6.01 21.87
CA HIS A 185 -0.63 -7.19 21.50
C HIS A 185 -2.14 -6.97 21.67
N SER A 186 -2.88 -7.36 20.66
CA SER A 186 -4.34 -7.28 20.62
C SER A 186 -4.97 -8.65 20.55
N GLU A 187 -5.94 -8.92 21.44
CA GLU A 187 -6.77 -10.13 21.37
C GLU A 187 -7.67 -10.16 20.12
N ASN A 188 -7.86 -9.02 19.47
CA ASN A 188 -8.61 -8.94 18.23
C ASN A 188 -7.72 -9.34 17.04
N PRO A 189 -8.05 -10.42 16.31
CA PRO A 189 -7.16 -10.96 15.27
C PRO A 189 -6.97 -10.00 14.09
N PHE A 190 -7.93 -9.14 13.76
CA PHE A 190 -7.78 -8.16 12.69
C PHE A 190 -6.79 -7.07 13.05
N LEU A 191 -6.86 -6.56 14.28
CA LEU A 191 -5.95 -5.52 14.76
C LEU A 191 -4.55 -6.09 14.99
N GLU A 192 -4.46 -7.30 15.55
CA GLU A 192 -3.17 -7.99 15.77
C GLU A 192 -2.45 -8.24 14.45
N GLU A 193 -3.16 -8.66 13.40
CA GLU A 193 -2.58 -8.84 12.08
C GLU A 193 -1.94 -7.55 11.54
N TRP A 194 -2.57 -6.38 11.73
CA TRP A 194 -2.00 -5.10 11.35
C TRP A 194 -0.78 -4.73 12.21
N ARG A 195 -0.83 -4.98 13.50
CA ARG A 195 0.31 -4.76 14.39
C ARG A 195 1.53 -5.56 13.94
N LEU A 196 1.34 -6.86 13.66
CA LEU A 196 2.41 -7.73 13.17
C LEU A 196 2.97 -7.29 11.81
N ARG A 197 2.12 -6.75 10.93
CA ARG A 197 2.55 -6.15 9.65
C ARG A 197 3.48 -4.97 9.88
N ILE A 198 3.13 -4.07 10.80
CA ILE A 198 3.97 -2.93 11.14
C ILE A 198 5.32 -3.39 11.71
N GLU A 199 5.34 -4.41 12.56
CA GLU A 199 6.61 -4.97 13.08
C GLU A 199 7.52 -5.47 11.95
N LEU A 200 6.99 -6.26 11.02
CA LEU A 200 7.75 -6.72 9.85
C LEU A 200 8.27 -5.56 9.01
N MET A 201 7.43 -4.55 8.78
CA MET A 201 7.82 -3.39 7.98
C MET A 201 8.90 -2.55 8.65
N LYS A 202 8.91 -2.45 9.98
CA LYS A 202 10.02 -1.82 10.72
C LYS A 202 11.33 -2.59 10.54
N VAL A 203 11.29 -3.92 10.57
CA VAL A 203 12.49 -4.75 10.28
C VAL A 203 12.96 -4.51 8.84
N TRP A 204 12.04 -4.42 7.89
CA TRP A 204 12.39 -4.10 6.50
C TRP A 204 12.96 -2.68 6.35
N GLU A 205 12.39 -1.69 7.02
CA GLU A 205 12.89 -0.31 7.07
C GLU A 205 14.32 -0.26 7.61
N GLU A 206 14.58 -0.91 8.75
CA GLU A 206 15.93 -1.00 9.35
C GLU A 206 16.92 -1.68 8.40
N THR A 207 16.50 -2.76 7.74
CA THR A 207 17.32 -3.45 6.76
C THR A 207 17.68 -2.53 5.59
N LEU A 208 16.69 -1.80 5.04
CA LEU A 208 16.96 -0.88 3.93
C LEU A 208 17.86 0.29 4.35
N LYS A 209 17.67 0.85 5.55
CA LYS A 209 18.54 1.89 6.12
C LYS A 209 19.99 1.41 6.32
N LYS A 210 20.18 0.17 6.75
CA LYS A 210 21.50 -0.46 6.87
C LYS A 210 22.25 -0.49 5.52
N HIS A 211 21.52 -0.63 4.42
CA HIS A 211 22.05 -0.55 3.04
C HIS A 211 22.05 0.87 2.46
N GLY A 212 21.88 1.89 3.28
CA GLY A 212 21.95 3.31 2.88
C GLY A 212 20.68 3.86 2.26
N GLY A 213 19.54 3.14 2.40
CA GLY A 213 18.26 3.59 1.85
C GLY A 213 17.62 4.75 2.64
N ASP A 214 16.98 5.63 1.91
CA ASP A 214 16.13 6.71 2.46
C ASP A 214 14.68 6.20 2.54
N VAL A 215 14.29 5.71 3.69
CA VAL A 215 12.96 5.14 3.92
C VAL A 215 12.39 5.57 5.26
N GLU A 216 11.09 5.81 5.29
CA GLU A 216 10.36 6.15 6.51
C GLU A 216 8.98 5.50 6.57
N ILE A 217 8.60 5.09 7.77
CA ILE A 217 7.24 4.64 8.09
C ILE A 217 6.56 5.77 8.85
N VAL A 218 5.43 6.24 8.34
CA VAL A 218 4.64 7.32 8.92
C VAL A 218 3.29 6.78 9.39
N MET A 219 3.11 6.73 10.69
CA MET A 219 1.82 6.47 11.30
C MET A 219 1.05 7.80 11.33
N LEU A 220 -0.05 7.92 10.58
CA LEU A 220 -0.81 9.16 10.47
C LEU A 220 -1.21 9.77 11.84
N PRO A 221 -1.61 8.97 12.85
CA PRO A 221 -1.88 9.51 14.18
C PRO A 221 -0.66 10.16 14.86
N GLU A 222 0.55 9.72 14.55
CA GLU A 222 1.78 10.28 15.15
C GLU A 222 2.15 11.65 14.56
N VAL A 223 1.56 11.99 13.42
CA VAL A 223 1.70 13.32 12.78
C VAL A 223 0.42 14.17 12.90
N GLY A 224 -0.52 13.76 13.77
CA GLY A 224 -1.72 14.51 14.11
C GLY A 224 -2.90 14.31 13.15
N ILE A 225 -2.85 13.32 12.24
CA ILE A 225 -3.93 12.96 11.32
C ILE A 225 -4.61 11.70 11.84
N HIS A 226 -5.85 11.80 12.28
CA HIS A 226 -6.54 10.74 13.02
C HIS A 226 -7.78 10.20 12.32
N GLY A 227 -8.16 8.97 12.70
CA GLY A 227 -9.38 8.31 12.27
C GLY A 227 -9.30 7.68 10.88
N ASN A 228 -8.14 7.63 10.26
CA ASN A 228 -7.97 7.07 8.93
C ASN A 228 -8.08 5.54 8.93
N THR A 229 -8.84 5.06 7.94
CA THR A 229 -9.03 3.64 7.67
C THR A 229 -7.85 3.08 6.85
N HIS A 230 -8.03 1.88 6.30
CA HIS A 230 -7.11 1.32 5.29
C HIS A 230 -7.01 2.14 4.00
N PHE A 231 -7.87 3.15 3.81
CA PHE A 231 -7.94 3.98 2.60
C PHE A 231 -7.72 5.47 2.88
N PRO A 232 -6.57 5.89 3.45
CA PRO A 232 -6.36 7.27 3.88
C PRO A 232 -6.57 8.30 2.77
N PHE A 233 -6.28 7.94 1.52
CA PHE A 233 -6.46 8.79 0.34
C PHE A 233 -7.92 8.98 -0.09
N SER A 234 -8.87 8.24 0.49
CA SER A 234 -10.30 8.35 0.21
C SER A 234 -11.17 8.64 1.43
N ASP A 235 -10.57 8.68 2.62
CA ASP A 235 -11.23 9.05 3.87
C ASP A 235 -11.68 10.53 3.85
N LEU A 236 -12.52 10.93 4.80
CA LEU A 236 -13.10 12.28 4.86
C LEU A 236 -12.04 13.39 4.99
N ASN A 237 -10.92 13.09 5.63
CA ASN A 237 -9.77 14.00 5.82
C ASN A 237 -8.65 13.79 4.78
N ASN A 238 -8.95 13.23 3.62
CA ASN A 238 -7.96 12.92 2.59
C ASN A 238 -7.17 14.13 2.08
N LEU A 239 -7.69 15.35 2.23
CA LEU A 239 -6.95 16.57 1.90
C LEU A 239 -5.72 16.74 2.80
N GLU A 240 -5.84 16.48 4.10
CA GLU A 240 -4.72 16.54 5.04
C GLU A 240 -3.66 15.49 4.70
N VAL A 241 -4.11 14.28 4.32
CA VAL A 241 -3.21 13.20 3.88
C VAL A 241 -2.51 13.55 2.56
N ALA A 242 -3.22 14.21 1.63
CA ALA A 242 -2.63 14.68 0.38
C ALA A 242 -1.61 15.80 0.60
N ASP A 243 -1.87 16.71 1.53
CA ASP A 243 -0.94 17.79 1.87
C ASP A 243 0.31 17.26 2.56
N LEU A 244 0.18 16.22 3.40
CA LEU A 244 1.33 15.51 3.98
C LEU A 244 2.21 14.88 2.89
N LEU A 245 1.61 14.18 1.92
CA LEU A 245 2.35 13.64 0.78
C LEU A 245 2.99 14.75 -0.05
N TYR A 246 2.27 15.83 -0.34
CA TYR A 246 2.82 16.94 -1.12
C TYR A 246 4.06 17.54 -0.44
N LYS A 247 4.02 17.73 0.89
CA LYS A 247 5.16 18.19 1.66
C LYS A 247 6.35 17.23 1.58
N TYR A 248 6.10 15.92 1.71
CA TYR A 248 7.14 14.92 1.53
C TYR A 248 7.81 15.05 0.15
N LEU A 249 7.02 15.21 -0.91
CA LEU A 249 7.56 15.36 -2.27
C LEU A 249 8.38 16.65 -2.44
N GLU A 250 7.97 17.77 -1.81
CA GLU A 250 8.75 19.00 -1.78
C GLU A 250 10.08 18.81 -1.03
N ASP A 251 10.05 18.20 0.15
CA ASP A 251 11.25 17.93 0.97
C ASP A 251 12.26 17.03 0.23
N LYS A 252 11.77 16.07 -0.57
CA LYS A 252 12.59 15.19 -1.42
C LYS A 252 12.93 15.81 -2.79
N LYS A 253 12.44 17.03 -3.11
CA LYS A 253 12.63 17.73 -4.40
C LYS A 253 12.09 16.92 -5.60
N LEU A 254 10.90 16.37 -5.44
CA LEU A 254 10.19 15.53 -6.41
C LEU A 254 8.93 16.22 -6.98
N ASN A 255 8.75 17.51 -6.77
CA ASN A 255 7.63 18.34 -7.23
C ASN A 255 7.94 19.12 -8.51
#